data_8c1e56d321d49449217ccde27c4e0957
#
_entry.id   8c1e56d321d49449217ccde27c4e0957
#
_cell.length_a   1.000
_cell.length_b   1.000
_cell.length_c   1.000
_cell.angle_alpha   90.00
_cell.angle_beta   90.00
_cell.angle_gamma   90.00
#
_symmetry.space_group_name_H-M   'P 1'
#
loop_
_entity.id
_entity.type
_entity.pdbx_description
1 polymer ?
#
loop_
_entity_poly.entity_id
_entity_poly.type
_entity_poly.pdbx_seq_one_letter_code
_entity_poly.pdbx_strand_id
1 'polypeptide(L)'
;MKLSVGSYDNSTTVDNEAEILADFQQRSQQAYQCGENIMTFCYGESPRERIDWFISAARKMGTIIFIHGGYWQSCNKEDFAFITAGPLARGFDVMLVEYTLAPQTTLTEIHRQIGAALDAIGRQPGLCSPVYLSGHSAGGHLAACWQAHPVADAV
;
A
#
# COMPACT_ATOMS: atom_id res chain seq x y z
N MET A 1 -32.85 -7.07 -10.08
CA MET A 1 -32.11 -8.20 -9.50
C MET A 1 -31.68 -7.77 -8.09
N LYS A 2 -32.24 -8.36 -7.02
CA LYS A 2 -31.78 -8.07 -5.65
C LYS A 2 -30.50 -8.87 -5.44
N LEU A 3 -29.36 -8.18 -5.36
CA LEU A 3 -28.12 -8.79 -4.92
C LEU A 3 -28.31 -9.25 -3.47
N SER A 4 -28.01 -10.52 -3.17
CA SER A 4 -28.02 -11.01 -1.79
C SER A 4 -26.85 -10.36 -1.03
N VAL A 5 -27.04 -10.13 0.28
CA VAL A 5 -26.00 -9.54 1.13
C VAL A 5 -24.68 -10.33 1.06
N GLY A 6 -24.73 -11.65 0.85
CA GLY A 6 -23.57 -12.51 0.70
C GLY A 6 -22.85 -12.45 -0.65
N SER A 7 -23.39 -11.72 -1.65
CA SER A 7 -22.75 -11.66 -3.00
C SER A 7 -21.40 -10.93 -3.02
N TYR A 8 -21.07 -10.18 -1.97
CA TYR A 8 -19.81 -9.43 -1.81
C TYR A 8 -19.00 -9.88 -0.60
N ASP A 9 -19.44 -10.94 0.07
CA ASP A 9 -18.71 -11.54 1.19
C ASP A 9 -17.77 -12.62 0.67
N ASN A 10 -16.48 -12.32 0.62
CA ASN A 10 -15.45 -13.24 0.16
C ASN A 10 -14.97 -14.20 1.26
N SER A 11 -15.36 -13.99 2.52
CA SER A 11 -14.93 -14.81 3.66
C SER A 11 -15.39 -16.29 3.54
N THR A 12 -16.44 -16.52 2.78
CA THR A 12 -17.00 -17.86 2.54
C THR A 12 -16.44 -18.57 1.30
N THR A 13 -15.54 -17.93 0.56
CA THR A 13 -15.02 -18.47 -0.71
C THR A 13 -13.71 -19.22 -0.56
N VAL A 14 -13.08 -19.15 0.61
CA VAL A 14 -11.79 -19.79 0.91
C VAL A 14 -11.90 -20.54 2.24
N ASP A 15 -11.76 -21.86 2.22
CA ASP A 15 -11.96 -22.70 3.42
C ASP A 15 -10.93 -22.46 4.54
N ASN A 16 -9.72 -21.98 4.20
CA ASN A 16 -8.61 -21.73 5.12
C ASN A 16 -8.22 -20.26 5.22
N GLU A 17 -9.17 -19.34 5.08
CA GLU A 17 -8.93 -17.89 5.12
C GLU A 17 -8.12 -17.47 6.35
N ALA A 18 -8.49 -17.98 7.54
CA ALA A 18 -7.81 -17.61 8.78
C ALA A 18 -6.31 -17.99 8.79
N GLU A 19 -5.96 -19.13 8.20
CA GLU A 19 -4.56 -19.57 8.09
C GLU A 19 -3.79 -18.69 7.11
N ILE A 20 -4.40 -18.34 5.98
CA ILE A 20 -3.80 -17.44 4.98
C ILE A 20 -3.55 -16.05 5.57
N LEU A 21 -4.52 -15.50 6.29
CA LEU A 21 -4.37 -14.20 6.95
C LEU A 21 -3.30 -14.23 8.05
N ALA A 22 -3.21 -15.32 8.81
CA ALA A 22 -2.15 -15.50 9.80
C ALA A 22 -0.76 -15.59 9.15
N ASP A 23 -0.62 -16.28 8.01
CA ASP A 23 0.63 -16.31 7.23
C ASP A 23 1.01 -14.92 6.72
N PHE A 24 0.07 -14.17 6.14
CA PHE A 24 0.32 -12.79 5.71
C PHE A 24 0.79 -11.91 6.85
N GLN A 25 0.14 -12.00 8.02
CA GLN A 25 0.51 -11.25 9.21
C GLN A 25 1.91 -11.62 9.71
N GLN A 26 2.22 -12.91 9.79
CA GLN A 26 3.54 -13.38 10.20
C GLN A 26 4.64 -12.90 9.26
N ARG A 27 4.45 -13.02 7.96
CA ARG A 27 5.41 -12.57 6.94
C ARG A 27 5.56 -11.05 6.94
N SER A 28 4.50 -10.31 7.18
CA SER A 28 4.55 -8.84 7.33
C SER A 28 5.35 -8.43 8.56
N GLN A 29 5.16 -9.09 9.70
CA GLN A 29 5.98 -8.88 10.89
C GLN A 29 7.46 -9.16 10.61
N GLN A 30 7.76 -10.26 9.92
CA GLN A 30 9.14 -10.60 9.53
C GLN A 30 9.75 -9.53 8.62
N ALA A 31 8.98 -8.96 7.68
CA ALA A 31 9.47 -7.90 6.80
C ALA A 31 9.94 -6.67 7.59
N TYR A 32 9.23 -6.28 8.66
CA TYR A 32 9.67 -5.20 9.55
C TYR A 32 10.84 -5.60 10.45
N GLN A 33 10.86 -6.83 10.97
CA GLN A 33 11.92 -7.28 11.86
C GLN A 33 13.27 -7.48 11.15
N CYS A 34 13.24 -7.97 9.92
CA CYS A 34 14.42 -8.24 9.11
C CYS A 34 14.81 -7.10 8.17
N GLY A 35 13.98 -6.06 8.06
CA GLY A 35 14.23 -4.92 7.20
C GLY A 35 15.37 -4.04 7.74
N GLU A 36 16.53 -4.08 7.08
CA GLU A 36 17.70 -3.29 7.49
C GLU A 36 17.60 -1.81 7.13
N ASN A 37 16.80 -1.49 6.09
CA ASN A 37 16.67 -0.14 5.54
C ASN A 37 15.21 0.22 5.35
N ILE A 38 14.53 0.59 6.42
CA ILE A 38 13.15 1.09 6.39
C ILE A 38 13.14 2.53 6.90
N MET A 39 12.57 3.43 6.11
CA MET A 39 12.34 4.81 6.47
C MET A 39 10.85 5.07 6.58
N THR A 40 10.42 5.75 7.64
CA THR A 40 9.03 6.22 7.77
C THR A 40 8.99 7.73 7.67
N PHE A 41 8.08 8.28 6.89
CA PHE A 41 7.84 9.71 6.83
C PHE A 41 6.34 10.03 6.74
N CYS A 42 5.95 11.20 7.27
CA CYS A 42 4.58 11.70 7.23
C CYS A 42 4.37 12.54 5.96
N TYR A 43 3.17 12.46 5.39
CA TYR A 43 2.76 13.29 4.26
C TYR A 43 1.60 14.24 4.62
N GLY A 44 1.07 14.13 5.84
CA GLY A 44 0.02 14.98 6.39
C GLY A 44 0.03 14.96 7.91
N GLU A 45 -1.03 15.54 8.52
CA GLU A 45 -1.13 15.75 9.97
C GLU A 45 -1.78 14.57 10.71
N SER A 46 -2.60 13.77 10.03
CA SER A 46 -3.24 12.60 10.64
C SER A 46 -2.21 11.52 10.98
N PRO A 47 -2.38 10.81 12.10
CA PRO A 47 -1.49 9.69 12.46
C PRO A 47 -1.39 8.61 11.39
N ARG A 48 -2.39 8.51 10.50
CA ARG A 48 -2.37 7.56 9.38
C ARG A 48 -1.80 8.15 8.09
N GLU A 49 -1.52 9.42 8.02
CA GLU A 49 -0.91 10.06 6.83
C GLU A 49 0.61 9.86 6.83
N ARG A 50 1.04 8.60 6.67
CA ARG A 50 2.44 8.19 6.70
C ARG A 50 2.74 7.10 5.67
N ILE A 51 4.00 6.98 5.33
CA ILE A 51 4.53 6.05 4.34
C ILE A 51 5.73 5.33 4.94
N ASP A 52 5.80 4.01 4.76
CA ASP A 52 7.00 3.24 5.05
C ASP A 52 7.72 2.91 3.75
N TRP A 53 8.95 3.32 3.65
CA TRP A 53 9.82 3.10 2.50
C TRP A 53 10.83 2.01 2.80
N PHE A 54 10.61 0.85 2.23
CA PHE A 54 11.55 -0.27 2.23
C PHE A 54 12.54 -0.08 1.09
N ILE A 55 13.82 0.06 1.45
CA ILE A 55 14.89 0.38 0.51
C ILE A 55 15.66 -0.89 0.18
N SER A 56 15.72 -1.27 -1.10
CA SER A 56 16.48 -2.43 -1.56
C SER A 56 17.99 -2.20 -1.39
N ALA A 57 18.69 -3.20 -0.86
CA ALA A 57 20.15 -3.26 -0.84
C ALA A 57 20.75 -3.67 -2.20
N ALA A 58 19.94 -4.22 -3.12
CA ALA A 58 20.37 -4.64 -4.43
C ALA A 58 20.53 -3.44 -5.40
N ARG A 59 21.04 -3.71 -6.62
CA ARG A 59 21.10 -2.70 -7.68
C ARG A 59 19.72 -2.12 -7.95
N LYS A 60 19.60 -0.80 -7.90
CA LYS A 60 18.32 -0.09 -8.08
C LYS A 60 17.70 -0.34 -9.44
N MET A 61 16.44 -0.79 -9.44
CA MET A 61 15.63 -1.08 -10.63
C MET A 61 14.40 -0.19 -10.75
N GLY A 62 14.01 0.50 -9.68
CA GLY A 62 12.84 1.37 -9.63
C GLY A 62 12.21 1.39 -8.26
N THR A 63 11.01 1.96 -8.18
CA THR A 63 10.20 2.05 -6.95
C THR A 63 8.79 1.55 -7.23
N ILE A 64 8.24 0.77 -6.30
CA ILE A 64 6.84 0.36 -6.30
C ILE A 64 6.14 1.09 -5.16
N ILE A 65 5.11 1.87 -5.47
CA ILE A 65 4.20 2.47 -4.50
C ILE A 65 3.00 1.54 -4.36
N PHE A 66 2.69 1.10 -3.15
CA PHE A 66 1.59 0.19 -2.89
C PHE A 66 0.57 0.81 -1.95
N ILE A 67 -0.71 0.76 -2.33
CA ILE A 67 -1.86 1.22 -1.57
C ILE A 67 -2.67 0.00 -1.14
N HIS A 68 -2.87 -0.14 0.18
CA HIS A 68 -3.60 -1.29 0.74
C HIS A 68 -5.10 -1.23 0.48
N GLY A 69 -5.75 -2.40 0.59
CA GLY A 69 -7.20 -2.56 0.49
C GLY A 69 -7.92 -2.42 1.84
N GLY A 70 -9.04 -3.13 1.97
CA GLY A 70 -9.85 -3.17 3.19
C GLY A 70 -11.10 -2.30 3.11
N TYR A 71 -11.77 -2.23 1.96
CA TYR A 71 -13.03 -1.47 1.74
C TYR A 71 -12.96 0.00 2.21
N TRP A 72 -11.77 0.61 2.22
CA TRP A 72 -11.51 1.96 2.77
C TRP A 72 -11.83 2.09 4.27
N GLN A 73 -12.12 1.00 4.97
CA GLN A 73 -12.63 0.97 6.36
C GLN A 73 -11.78 0.14 7.31
N SER A 74 -10.88 -0.66 6.79
CA SER A 74 -10.07 -1.60 7.57
C SER A 74 -8.67 -1.77 6.98
N CYS A 75 -7.85 -2.55 7.65
CA CYS A 75 -6.45 -2.80 7.35
C CYS A 75 -5.51 -1.61 7.62
N ASN A 76 -4.24 -1.93 7.65
CA ASN A 76 -3.14 -0.99 7.75
C ASN A 76 -2.09 -1.37 6.71
N LYS A 77 -1.20 -0.43 6.35
CA LYS A 77 -0.07 -0.74 5.47
C LYS A 77 0.81 -1.87 6.00
N GLU A 78 0.92 -1.96 7.32
CA GLU A 78 1.70 -2.99 8.01
C GLU A 78 1.21 -4.40 7.71
N ASP A 79 -0.10 -4.59 7.48
CA ASP A 79 -0.69 -5.89 7.16
C ASP A 79 -0.23 -6.44 5.80
N PHE A 80 0.29 -5.56 4.93
CA PHE A 80 0.72 -5.89 3.57
C PHE A 80 2.24 -5.87 3.38
N ALA A 81 3.04 -5.72 4.43
CA ALA A 81 4.48 -5.66 4.29
C ALA A 81 5.11 -6.95 3.72
N PHE A 82 4.40 -8.08 3.77
CA PHE A 82 4.82 -9.34 3.16
C PHE A 82 5.07 -9.24 1.65
N ILE A 83 4.42 -8.28 0.97
CA ILE A 83 4.62 -8.09 -0.48
C ILE A 83 5.99 -7.52 -0.84
N THR A 84 6.71 -6.93 0.12
CA THR A 84 7.97 -6.23 -0.15
C THR A 84 9.11 -7.18 -0.50
N ALA A 85 9.10 -8.41 0.00
CA ALA A 85 10.22 -9.34 -0.13
C ALA A 85 10.63 -9.64 -1.58
N GLY A 86 9.66 -9.90 -2.44
CA GLY A 86 9.90 -10.19 -3.86
C GLY A 86 10.53 -9.01 -4.63
N PRO A 87 9.93 -7.82 -4.60
CA PRO A 87 10.48 -6.62 -5.22
C PRO A 87 11.86 -6.23 -4.69
N LEU A 88 12.04 -6.21 -3.36
CA LEU A 88 13.32 -5.86 -2.73
C LEU A 88 14.45 -6.77 -3.22
N ALA A 89 14.21 -8.09 -3.31
CA ALA A 89 15.18 -9.04 -3.83
C ALA A 89 15.56 -8.79 -5.30
N ARG A 90 14.74 -8.06 -6.03
CA ARG A 90 14.95 -7.69 -7.44
C ARG A 90 15.41 -6.25 -7.64
N GLY A 91 15.73 -5.53 -6.58
CA GLY A 91 16.25 -4.17 -6.66
C GLY A 91 15.20 -3.07 -6.73
N PHE A 92 13.92 -3.39 -6.53
CA PHE A 92 12.89 -2.37 -6.40
C PHE A 92 12.75 -1.93 -4.95
N ASP A 93 12.73 -0.63 -4.72
CA ASP A 93 12.24 -0.09 -3.47
C ASP A 93 10.72 -0.25 -3.39
N VAL A 94 10.17 -0.36 -2.19
CA VAL A 94 8.72 -0.46 -1.98
C VAL A 94 8.25 0.58 -0.97
N MET A 95 7.27 1.37 -1.34
CA MET A 95 6.64 2.35 -0.46
C MET A 95 5.22 1.90 -0.12
N LEU A 96 4.97 1.60 1.14
CA LEU A 96 3.64 1.24 1.64
C LEU A 96 2.92 2.49 2.12
N VAL A 97 1.82 2.86 1.48
CA VAL A 97 1.05 4.06 1.78
C VAL A 97 -0.07 3.73 2.75
N GLU A 98 -0.14 4.48 3.86
CA GLU A 98 -1.24 4.46 4.81
C GLU A 98 -2.19 5.63 4.53
N TYR A 99 -3.46 5.52 4.91
CA TYR A 99 -4.45 6.58 4.77
C TYR A 99 -5.53 6.47 5.87
N THR A 100 -6.21 7.58 6.17
CA THR A 100 -7.29 7.61 7.15
C THR A 100 -8.49 6.82 6.63
N LEU A 101 -9.07 5.97 7.47
CA LEU A 101 -10.17 5.08 7.09
C LEU A 101 -11.54 5.75 7.25
N ALA A 102 -12.52 5.29 6.48
CA ALA A 102 -13.92 5.58 6.74
C ALA A 102 -14.39 4.74 7.98
N PRO A 103 -15.31 5.22 8.81
CA PRO A 103 -16.06 6.48 8.67
C PRO A 103 -15.36 7.71 9.30
N GLN A 104 -14.11 7.60 9.79
CA GLN A 104 -13.38 8.73 10.38
C GLN A 104 -13.17 9.85 9.36
N THR A 105 -13.13 9.49 8.08
CA THR A 105 -13.06 10.44 6.97
C THR A 105 -13.93 9.99 5.80
N THR A 106 -14.09 10.86 4.80
CA THR A 106 -14.86 10.57 3.58
C THR A 106 -13.99 9.96 2.49
N LEU A 107 -14.59 9.26 1.52
CA LEU A 107 -13.85 8.75 0.35
C LEU A 107 -13.18 9.87 -0.45
N THR A 108 -13.81 11.05 -0.53
CA THR A 108 -13.22 12.23 -1.18
C THR A 108 -11.94 12.67 -0.48
N GLU A 109 -11.93 12.64 0.85
CA GLU A 109 -10.75 13.00 1.63
C GLU A 109 -9.67 11.91 1.53
N ILE A 110 -10.04 10.63 1.54
CA ILE A 110 -9.09 9.53 1.29
C ILE A 110 -8.41 9.71 -0.07
N HIS A 111 -9.19 9.99 -1.11
CA HIS A 111 -8.65 10.28 -2.44
C HIS A 111 -7.65 11.45 -2.41
N ARG A 112 -7.99 12.57 -1.72
CA ARG A 112 -7.09 13.71 -1.55
C ARG A 112 -5.81 13.33 -0.80
N GLN A 113 -5.91 12.51 0.25
CA GLN A 113 -4.75 12.02 1.02
C GLN A 113 -3.80 11.21 0.14
N ILE A 114 -4.31 10.33 -0.72
CA ILE A 114 -3.46 9.59 -1.67
C ILE A 114 -2.72 10.54 -2.61
N GLY A 115 -3.38 11.56 -3.15
CA GLY A 115 -2.70 12.59 -3.96
C GLY A 115 -1.58 13.28 -3.20
N ALA A 116 -1.83 13.70 -1.95
CA ALA A 116 -0.82 14.30 -1.09
C ALA A 116 0.36 13.33 -0.79
N ALA A 117 0.06 12.03 -0.62
CA ALA A 117 1.09 11.01 -0.45
C ALA A 117 1.98 10.90 -1.69
N LEU A 118 1.39 10.85 -2.89
CA LEU A 118 2.14 10.78 -4.16
C LEU A 118 3.00 12.03 -4.38
N ASP A 119 2.48 13.23 -4.07
CA ASP A 119 3.25 14.47 -4.07
C ASP A 119 4.44 14.42 -3.09
N ALA A 120 4.22 13.90 -1.90
CA ALA A 120 5.28 13.76 -0.90
C ALA A 120 6.36 12.77 -1.34
N ILE A 121 5.96 11.65 -1.96
CA ILE A 121 6.88 10.67 -2.54
C ILE A 121 7.72 11.31 -3.65
N GLY A 122 7.10 12.06 -4.56
CA GLY A 122 7.81 12.72 -5.65
C GLY A 122 8.88 13.72 -5.21
N ARG A 123 8.78 14.21 -3.98
CA ARG A 123 9.78 15.11 -3.38
C ARG A 123 10.88 14.41 -2.60
N GLN A 124 10.81 13.06 -2.45
CA GLN A 124 11.84 12.33 -1.67
C GLN A 124 13.17 12.28 -2.42
N PRO A 125 14.28 12.70 -1.77
CA PRO A 125 15.61 12.50 -2.33
C PRO A 125 15.91 11.00 -2.38
N GLY A 126 16.39 10.53 -3.53
CA GLY A 126 16.72 9.11 -3.73
C GLY A 126 15.59 8.26 -4.25
N LEU A 127 14.43 8.84 -4.58
CA LEU A 127 13.37 8.13 -5.32
C LEU A 127 13.96 7.58 -6.64
N CYS A 128 13.82 6.29 -6.85
CA CYS A 128 14.37 5.59 -8.02
C CYS A 128 13.28 5.35 -9.07
N SER A 129 13.48 5.89 -10.26
CA SER A 129 12.65 5.60 -11.43
C SER A 129 13.08 4.30 -12.14
N PRO A 130 12.18 3.61 -12.83
CA PRO A 130 10.75 3.95 -12.98
C PRO A 130 9.95 3.74 -11.70
N VAL A 131 8.87 4.50 -11.53
CA VAL A 131 7.95 4.42 -10.38
C VAL A 131 6.64 3.78 -10.82
N TYR A 132 6.27 2.69 -10.16
CA TYR A 132 5.06 1.93 -10.41
C TYR A 132 4.07 2.17 -9.28
N LEU A 133 2.87 2.64 -9.61
CA LEU A 133 1.78 2.79 -8.66
C LEU A 133 0.92 1.52 -8.69
N SER A 134 0.70 0.91 -7.55
CA SER A 134 -0.08 -0.33 -7.44
C SER A 134 -0.97 -0.32 -6.19
N GLY A 135 -1.94 -1.21 -6.15
CA GLY A 135 -2.80 -1.35 -4.99
C GLY A 135 -3.64 -2.61 -5.04
N HIS A 136 -4.13 -3.03 -3.89
CA HIS A 136 -5.00 -4.17 -3.74
C HIS A 136 -6.44 -3.73 -3.45
N SER A 137 -7.44 -4.29 -4.16
CA SER A 137 -8.87 -4.04 -3.90
C SER A 137 -9.22 -2.53 -3.87
N ALA A 138 -9.67 -2.00 -2.73
CA ALA A 138 -9.91 -0.57 -2.53
C ALA A 138 -8.67 0.28 -2.85
N GLY A 139 -7.46 -0.21 -2.53
CA GLY A 139 -6.19 0.43 -2.90
C GLY A 139 -5.94 0.43 -4.39
N GLY A 140 -6.37 -0.62 -5.11
CA GLY A 140 -6.32 -0.67 -6.57
C GLY A 140 -7.23 0.37 -7.21
N HIS A 141 -8.42 0.59 -6.65
CA HIS A 141 -9.30 1.69 -7.06
C HIS A 141 -8.62 3.06 -6.85
N LEU A 142 -8.01 3.28 -5.68
CA LEU A 142 -7.29 4.52 -5.39
C LEU A 142 -6.10 4.73 -6.33
N ALA A 143 -5.32 3.68 -6.63
CA ALA A 143 -4.23 3.74 -7.59
C ALA A 143 -4.73 4.13 -8.99
N ALA A 144 -5.80 3.51 -9.46
CA ALA A 144 -6.38 3.81 -10.76
C ALA A 144 -6.88 5.26 -10.88
N CYS A 145 -7.42 5.84 -9.80
CA CYS A 145 -7.82 7.24 -9.76
C CYS A 145 -6.64 8.21 -9.97
N TRP A 146 -5.43 7.80 -9.64
CA TRP A 146 -4.22 8.61 -9.72
C TRP A 146 -3.23 8.15 -10.81
N GLN A 147 -3.70 7.36 -11.79
CA GLN A 147 -2.86 6.83 -12.87
C GLN A 147 -2.13 7.90 -13.70
N ALA A 148 -2.65 9.12 -13.75
CA ALA A 148 -2.04 10.24 -14.46
C ALA A 148 -1.18 11.14 -13.55
N HIS A 149 -0.90 10.73 -12.31
CA HIS A 149 -0.07 11.51 -11.40
C HIS A 149 1.39 11.56 -11.90
N PRO A 150 2.05 12.74 -11.88
CA PRO A 150 3.39 12.90 -12.47
C PRO A 150 4.49 12.02 -11.85
N VAL A 151 4.28 11.49 -10.63
CA VAL A 151 5.25 10.61 -9.96
C VAL A 151 5.23 9.19 -10.54
N ALA A 152 4.11 8.75 -11.11
CA ALA A 152 3.93 7.37 -11.57
C ALA A 152 4.29 7.24 -13.06
N ASP A 153 5.18 6.32 -13.39
CA ASP A 153 5.49 5.95 -14.79
C ASP A 153 4.50 4.91 -15.32
N ALA A 154 3.91 4.08 -14.42
CA ALA A 154 2.87 3.10 -14.75
C ALA A 154 2.01 2.72 -13.52
N VAL A 155 0.80 2.20 -13.78
CA VAL A 155 -0.17 1.73 -12.79
C VAL A 155 -0.60 0.31 -13.10
#